data_52da1b898c0a02dede7bc5de36e9bc93
#
_entry.id   52da1b898c0a02dede7bc5de36e9bc93
#
_cell.length_a   1.000
_cell.length_b   1.000
_cell.length_c   1.000
_cell.angle_alpha   90.00
_cell.angle_beta   90.00
_cell.angle_gamma   90.00
#
_symmetry.space_group_name_H-M   'P 1'
#
loop_
_entity.id
_entity.type
_entity.pdbx_description
1 polymer ?
#
loop_
_entity_poly.entity_id
_entity_poly.type
_entity_poly.pdbx_seq_one_letter_code
_entity_poly.pdbx_strand_id
1 'polypeptide(L)'
;MKIAIYSNELNKLRIQTEIASLYRLGVPNIDLKFVDRDKCTDVDIVVIDFDYINEFCNEYSVLNEKKILLFLDGFIFDPFDMDSNKRIEHELIAKKHWRLLRRINDAKIFLSYMKKDIVLNTMPNYLQLEMTSFCNARCIMCPHIYQGNKHAEHLPMKNFGKIKEILPYIEVAVLHGNGEPFMNPYIEDYLNIYKSYDIQVSACTNLSIFNDRLACLVNESFSDLRISCDACERETYESIRKGLSFDQLIKNLKILKKYCHKVHKVFTFVIMRQNISQISGMVEFAHNFGINEIIYSNMIPSIALENENDSPIYYEEFVNRELHKADVLAKRYGVKIIYPRNYNKNNSDLVIVNPIREDFKSQEMLEQQIQKIEEITNNEKTKIEKFVSNYVGYKKILGSGICDWLIEKIYIDVEGNACICCINSTKSLGNIYQEQFQNIWNGSVIQDIRKHCYENYLPTFCQNCQFVLNNSLKYLKLKGES
;
A
#
# COMPACT_ATOMS: atom_id res chain seq x y z
N MET A 1 2.93 -12.39 41.75
CA MET A 1 3.10 -12.08 40.34
C MET A 1 2.88 -10.60 40.16
N LYS A 2 3.86 -9.91 39.63
CA LYS A 2 3.82 -8.47 39.36
C LYS A 2 3.47 -8.26 37.89
N ILE A 3 2.43 -7.49 37.61
CA ILE A 3 1.98 -7.19 36.26
C ILE A 3 2.08 -5.69 35.99
N ALA A 4 2.82 -5.31 34.98
CA ALA A 4 2.83 -3.94 34.47
C ALA A 4 1.78 -3.78 33.38
N ILE A 5 1.04 -2.68 33.40
CA ILE A 5 0.04 -2.34 32.38
C ILE A 5 0.43 -1.02 31.72
N TYR A 6 0.62 -1.07 30.41
CA TYR A 6 0.87 0.09 29.58
C TYR A 6 -0.34 0.37 28.69
N SER A 7 -1.09 1.43 29.00
CA SER A 7 -2.33 1.80 28.31
C SER A 7 -2.79 3.20 28.67
N ASN A 8 -3.75 3.75 27.94
CA ASN A 8 -4.41 5.01 28.31
C ASN A 8 -5.34 4.83 29.53
N GLU A 9 -5.77 5.94 30.15
CA GLU A 9 -6.61 5.93 31.34
C GLU A 9 -7.95 5.20 31.14
N LEU A 10 -8.55 5.29 29.96
CA LEU A 10 -9.84 4.64 29.65
C LEU A 10 -9.70 3.12 29.62
N ASN A 11 -8.66 2.62 28.97
CA ASN A 11 -8.42 1.19 28.85
C ASN A 11 -7.79 0.59 30.11
N LYS A 12 -7.10 1.36 30.95
CA LYS A 12 -6.61 0.89 32.26
C LYS A 12 -7.72 0.25 33.09
N LEU A 13 -8.88 0.88 33.19
CA LEU A 13 -10.02 0.33 33.93
C LEU A 13 -10.56 -0.97 33.31
N ARG A 14 -10.62 -1.05 31.99
CA ARG A 14 -11.05 -2.27 31.28
C ARG A 14 -10.06 -3.39 31.52
N ILE A 15 -8.76 -3.14 31.38
CA ILE A 15 -7.70 -4.12 31.65
C ILE A 15 -7.75 -4.60 33.11
N GLN A 16 -7.95 -3.69 34.07
CA GLN A 16 -8.12 -4.06 35.48
C GLN A 16 -9.31 -5.00 35.68
N THR A 17 -10.42 -4.74 35.00
CA THR A 17 -11.62 -5.57 35.09
C THR A 17 -11.37 -6.97 34.54
N GLU A 18 -10.69 -7.08 33.42
CA GLU A 18 -10.33 -8.37 32.80
C GLU A 18 -9.34 -9.14 33.68
N ILE A 19 -8.31 -8.49 34.20
CA ILE A 19 -7.37 -9.12 35.12
C ILE A 19 -8.06 -9.52 36.42
N ALA A 20 -8.98 -8.71 36.94
CA ALA A 20 -9.78 -9.07 38.12
C ALA A 20 -10.66 -10.29 37.87
N SER A 21 -11.09 -10.55 36.64
CA SER A 21 -11.80 -11.77 36.27
C SER A 21 -10.90 -13.02 36.40
N LEU A 22 -9.61 -12.89 36.10
CA LEU A 22 -8.63 -13.97 36.30
C LEU A 22 -8.42 -14.31 37.79
N TYR A 23 -8.57 -13.35 38.70
CA TYR A 23 -8.58 -13.61 40.15
C TYR A 23 -9.73 -14.55 40.58
N ARG A 24 -10.91 -14.37 39.97
CA ARG A 24 -12.07 -15.21 40.24
C ARG A 24 -11.87 -16.67 39.76
N LEU A 25 -10.92 -16.88 38.85
CA LEU A 25 -10.52 -18.19 38.34
C LEU A 25 -9.39 -18.83 39.16
N GLY A 26 -9.00 -18.25 40.31
CA GLY A 26 -8.09 -18.89 41.26
C GLY A 26 -6.60 -18.58 41.05
N VAL A 27 -6.24 -17.49 40.35
CA VAL A 27 -4.85 -17.06 40.24
C VAL A 27 -4.51 -16.19 41.47
N PRO A 28 -3.65 -16.66 42.42
CA PRO A 28 -3.37 -15.93 43.66
C PRO A 28 -2.33 -14.82 43.45
N ASN A 29 -2.48 -13.74 44.24
CA ASN A 29 -1.51 -12.67 44.45
C ASN A 29 -0.97 -11.97 43.18
N ILE A 30 -1.86 -11.24 42.47
CA ILE A 30 -1.46 -10.36 41.38
C ILE A 30 -1.25 -8.95 41.90
N ASP A 31 -0.03 -8.42 41.79
CA ASP A 31 0.30 -7.02 42.06
C ASP A 31 0.23 -6.24 40.73
N LEU A 32 -0.77 -5.38 40.60
CA LEU A 32 -1.02 -4.58 39.40
C LEU A 32 -0.37 -3.23 39.50
N LYS A 33 0.54 -2.90 38.63
CA LYS A 33 1.14 -1.58 38.51
C LYS A 33 0.86 -0.98 37.15
N PHE A 34 0.23 0.19 37.13
CA PHE A 34 0.22 1.04 35.94
C PHE A 34 1.57 1.77 35.92
N VAL A 35 2.31 1.58 34.85
CA VAL A 35 3.66 2.08 34.73
C VAL A 35 3.81 2.97 33.53
N ASP A 36 4.58 4.02 33.73
CA ASP A 36 5.19 4.73 32.62
C ASP A 36 6.26 3.84 32.01
N ARG A 37 6.56 4.09 30.75
CA ARG A 37 7.45 3.33 29.88
C ARG A 37 8.76 2.87 30.57
N ASP A 38 9.32 3.71 31.40
CA ASP A 38 10.66 3.51 32.00
C ASP A 38 10.67 2.58 33.22
N LYS A 39 9.53 2.05 33.66
CA LYS A 39 9.39 1.32 34.94
C LYS A 39 9.00 -0.15 34.82
N CYS A 40 9.14 -0.75 33.61
CA CYS A 40 8.75 -2.16 33.37
C CYS A 40 9.82 -3.20 33.80
N THR A 41 10.92 -2.77 34.45
CA THR A 41 12.08 -3.65 34.72
C THR A 41 11.88 -4.66 35.85
N ASP A 42 10.98 -4.40 36.81
CA ASP A 42 10.77 -5.23 38.02
C ASP A 42 9.36 -5.87 38.02
N VAL A 43 8.99 -6.53 36.91
CA VAL A 43 7.67 -7.19 36.76
C VAL A 43 7.81 -8.54 36.06
N ASP A 44 6.87 -9.45 36.34
CA ASP A 44 6.84 -10.79 35.77
C ASP A 44 6.14 -10.80 34.39
N ILE A 45 5.10 -9.99 34.23
CA ILE A 45 4.27 -9.90 33.03
C ILE A 45 4.07 -8.43 32.67
N VAL A 46 4.11 -8.14 31.38
CA VAL A 46 3.74 -6.85 30.82
C VAL A 46 2.49 -7.00 29.96
N VAL A 47 1.45 -6.25 30.30
CA VAL A 47 0.22 -6.14 29.47
C VAL A 47 0.29 -4.84 28.69
N ILE A 48 0.34 -4.95 27.37
CA ILE A 48 0.43 -3.81 26.46
C ILE A 48 -0.90 -3.65 25.74
N ASP A 49 -1.49 -2.47 25.81
CA ASP A 49 -2.59 -2.11 24.93
C ASP A 49 -2.06 -1.98 23.52
N PHE A 50 -2.64 -2.72 22.59
CA PHE A 50 -2.15 -2.82 21.22
C PHE A 50 -2.12 -1.47 20.50
N ASP A 51 -3.01 -0.55 20.84
CA ASP A 51 -3.00 0.79 20.25
C ASP A 51 -1.74 1.60 20.62
N TYR A 52 -1.01 1.18 21.67
CA TYR A 52 0.25 1.78 22.14
C TYR A 52 1.48 0.90 21.88
N ILE A 53 1.33 -0.22 21.18
CA ILE A 53 2.44 -1.17 20.97
C ILE A 53 3.62 -0.51 20.24
N ASN A 54 3.36 0.42 19.33
CA ASN A 54 4.39 1.14 18.58
C ASN A 54 5.26 2.03 19.47
N GLU A 55 4.69 2.62 20.53
CA GLU A 55 5.42 3.43 21.49
C GLU A 55 6.32 2.58 22.38
N PHE A 56 5.91 1.34 22.61
CA PHE A 56 6.60 0.40 23.48
C PHE A 56 7.81 -0.29 22.83
N CYS A 57 7.84 -0.38 21.51
CA CYS A 57 8.75 -1.25 20.76
C CYS A 57 10.19 -0.80 20.68
N ASN A 58 10.47 0.46 20.94
CA ASN A 58 11.86 0.96 20.96
C ASN A 58 12.73 0.31 22.05
N GLU A 59 12.13 -0.46 22.96
CA GLU A 59 12.81 -1.08 24.11
C GLU A 59 12.64 -2.60 24.18
N TYR A 60 12.34 -3.25 23.05
CA TYR A 60 12.11 -4.70 22.99
C TYR A 60 13.25 -5.54 23.59
N SER A 61 14.49 -5.05 23.55
CA SER A 61 15.64 -5.72 24.19
C SER A 61 15.46 -5.91 25.71
N VAL A 62 14.74 -5.01 26.38
CA VAL A 62 14.43 -5.08 27.82
C VAL A 62 13.31 -6.10 28.11
N LEU A 63 12.48 -6.41 27.11
CA LEU A 63 11.32 -7.27 27.27
C LEU A 63 11.56 -8.74 26.92
N ASN A 64 12.71 -9.07 26.36
CA ASN A 64 13.04 -10.44 25.88
C ASN A 64 12.91 -11.54 26.95
N GLU A 65 13.02 -11.16 28.24
CA GLU A 65 12.91 -12.09 29.37
C GLU A 65 11.53 -12.06 30.06
N LYS A 66 10.61 -11.20 29.59
CA LYS A 66 9.30 -11.00 30.22
C LYS A 66 8.18 -11.67 29.43
N LYS A 67 7.17 -12.14 30.13
CA LYS A 67 5.94 -12.58 29.48
C LYS A 67 5.14 -11.37 29.03
N ILE A 68 4.90 -11.25 27.73
CA ILE A 68 4.12 -10.17 27.12
C ILE A 68 2.73 -10.67 26.85
N LEU A 69 1.73 -9.95 27.34
CA LEU A 69 0.32 -10.14 26.99
C LEU A 69 -0.16 -8.89 26.27
N LEU A 70 -1.01 -9.08 25.28
CA LEU A 70 -1.61 -7.98 24.54
C LEU A 70 -3.07 -7.80 24.95
N PHE A 71 -3.46 -6.53 25.15
CA PHE A 71 -4.85 -6.16 25.31
C PHE A 71 -5.40 -5.61 24.02
N LEU A 72 -6.45 -6.23 23.51
CA LEU A 72 -7.09 -5.91 22.24
C LEU A 72 -8.60 -5.88 22.42
N ASP A 73 -9.23 -4.71 22.24
CA ASP A 73 -10.69 -4.56 22.24
C ASP A 73 -11.42 -5.23 23.45
N GLY A 74 -10.80 -5.24 24.62
CA GLY A 74 -11.36 -5.88 25.84
C GLY A 74 -10.92 -7.33 26.06
N PHE A 75 -9.96 -7.83 25.30
CA PHE A 75 -9.47 -9.19 25.37
C PHE A 75 -7.96 -9.22 25.62
N ILE A 76 -7.51 -10.04 26.59
CA ILE A 76 -6.09 -10.24 26.87
C ILE A 76 -5.67 -11.58 26.30
N PHE A 77 -4.62 -11.60 25.48
CA PHE A 77 -4.09 -12.83 24.90
C PHE A 77 -2.56 -12.89 24.97
N ASP A 78 -2.02 -14.09 25.00
CA ASP A 78 -0.59 -14.36 24.90
C ASP A 78 -0.23 -14.59 23.42
N PRO A 79 0.47 -13.64 22.75
CA PRO A 79 0.78 -13.76 21.33
C PRO A 79 1.73 -14.92 21.01
N PHE A 80 2.37 -15.52 22.04
CA PHE A 80 3.35 -16.59 21.91
C PHE A 80 2.79 -18.00 22.23
N ASP A 81 1.59 -18.07 22.80
CA ASP A 81 0.91 -19.36 23.05
C ASP A 81 0.21 -19.83 21.78
N MET A 82 0.94 -20.64 21.00
CA MET A 82 0.49 -21.14 19.69
C MET A 82 -0.80 -21.94 19.74
N ASP A 83 -0.98 -22.78 20.76
CA ASP A 83 -2.13 -23.68 20.85
C ASP A 83 -3.38 -22.94 21.27
N SER A 84 -3.29 -22.05 22.24
CA SER A 84 -4.40 -21.18 22.63
C SER A 84 -4.78 -20.23 21.49
N ASN A 85 -3.81 -19.66 20.78
CA ASN A 85 -4.07 -18.78 19.66
C ASN A 85 -4.81 -19.48 18.52
N LYS A 86 -4.45 -20.71 18.15
CA LYS A 86 -5.18 -21.47 17.14
C LYS A 86 -6.65 -21.73 17.53
N ARG A 87 -6.91 -22.05 18.80
CA ARG A 87 -8.30 -22.24 19.28
C ARG A 87 -9.09 -20.94 19.20
N ILE A 88 -8.50 -19.84 19.63
CA ILE A 88 -9.10 -18.50 19.54
C ILE A 88 -9.40 -18.13 18.09
N GLU A 89 -8.45 -18.31 17.19
CA GLU A 89 -8.64 -18.04 15.76
C GLU A 89 -9.77 -18.85 15.16
N HIS A 90 -9.83 -20.17 15.44
CA HIS A 90 -10.92 -21.03 15.00
C HIS A 90 -12.28 -20.55 15.50
N GLU A 91 -12.36 -20.14 16.77
CA GLU A 91 -13.60 -19.61 17.35
C GLU A 91 -14.03 -18.29 16.71
N LEU A 92 -13.07 -17.36 16.47
CA LEU A 92 -13.33 -16.09 15.83
C LEU A 92 -13.77 -16.26 14.38
N ILE A 93 -13.16 -17.20 13.64
CA ILE A 93 -13.58 -17.57 12.28
C ILE A 93 -14.99 -18.12 12.27
N ALA A 94 -15.30 -19.05 13.17
CA ALA A 94 -16.63 -19.66 13.28
C ALA A 94 -17.72 -18.62 13.60
N LYS A 95 -17.39 -17.63 14.44
CA LYS A 95 -18.28 -16.53 14.83
C LYS A 95 -18.24 -15.33 13.87
N LYS A 96 -17.39 -15.37 12.84
CA LYS A 96 -17.17 -14.28 11.88
C LYS A 96 -16.73 -12.95 12.54
N HIS A 97 -15.94 -13.03 13.60
CA HIS A 97 -15.36 -11.86 14.26
C HIS A 97 -14.09 -11.39 13.56
N TRP A 98 -14.23 -10.96 12.29
CA TRP A 98 -13.11 -10.63 11.40
C TRP A 98 -12.21 -9.53 11.95
N ARG A 99 -12.77 -8.47 12.52
CA ARG A 99 -12.02 -7.35 13.05
C ARG A 99 -11.06 -7.80 14.16
N LEU A 100 -11.53 -8.56 15.15
CA LEU A 100 -10.68 -9.02 16.25
C LEU A 100 -9.62 -10.00 15.78
N LEU A 101 -9.99 -10.91 14.85
CA LEU A 101 -9.04 -11.84 14.25
C LEU A 101 -7.89 -11.12 13.54
N ARG A 102 -8.19 -10.08 12.75
CA ARG A 102 -7.19 -9.26 12.05
C ARG A 102 -6.28 -8.53 13.03
N ARG A 103 -6.83 -7.91 14.08
CA ARG A 103 -6.02 -7.24 15.11
C ARG A 103 -5.06 -8.20 15.82
N ILE A 104 -5.50 -9.43 16.11
CA ILE A 104 -4.62 -10.47 16.66
C ILE A 104 -3.50 -10.80 15.66
N ASN A 105 -3.86 -10.98 14.39
CA ASN A 105 -2.89 -11.26 13.34
C ASN A 105 -1.88 -10.10 13.15
N ASP A 106 -2.33 -8.85 13.17
CA ASP A 106 -1.46 -7.66 13.08
C ASP A 106 -0.49 -7.57 14.25
N ALA A 107 -0.97 -7.89 15.46
CA ALA A 107 -0.12 -7.97 16.63
C ALA A 107 0.98 -9.04 16.46
N LYS A 108 0.63 -10.21 15.93
CA LYS A 108 1.59 -11.27 15.62
C LYS A 108 2.57 -10.86 14.53
N ILE A 109 2.11 -10.21 13.44
CA ILE A 109 2.96 -9.68 12.38
C ILE A 109 4.00 -8.73 12.96
N PHE A 110 3.54 -7.78 13.79
CA PHE A 110 4.39 -6.82 14.41
C PHE A 110 5.47 -7.47 15.30
N LEU A 111 5.08 -8.43 16.15
CA LEU A 111 6.01 -9.15 17.00
C LEU A 111 7.00 -10.01 16.21
N SER A 112 6.55 -10.65 15.14
CA SER A 112 7.42 -11.40 14.22
C SER A 112 8.43 -10.48 13.54
N TYR A 113 8.01 -9.27 13.19
CA TYR A 113 8.93 -8.24 12.67
C TYR A 113 10.00 -7.88 13.70
N MET A 114 9.60 -7.61 14.95
CA MET A 114 10.52 -7.24 16.04
C MET A 114 11.51 -8.35 16.38
N LYS A 115 11.08 -9.61 16.34
CA LYS A 115 11.92 -10.80 16.58
C LYS A 115 12.76 -11.17 15.37
N LYS A 116 12.52 -10.57 14.21
CA LYS A 116 13.12 -10.96 12.93
C LYS A 116 12.83 -12.42 12.56
N ASP A 117 11.59 -12.85 12.78
CA ASP A 117 11.17 -14.22 12.49
C ASP A 117 11.25 -14.48 10.98
N ILE A 118 11.89 -15.60 10.62
CA ILE A 118 12.01 -16.07 9.23
C ILE A 118 10.79 -16.91 8.87
N VAL A 119 10.35 -17.75 9.81
CA VAL A 119 9.12 -18.56 9.72
C VAL A 119 8.02 -17.82 10.45
N LEU A 120 6.96 -17.46 9.72
CA LEU A 120 5.88 -16.64 10.28
C LEU A 120 4.69 -17.49 10.72
N ASN A 121 4.24 -17.27 11.95
CA ASN A 121 2.97 -17.81 12.46
C ASN A 121 1.83 -16.80 12.28
N THR A 122 1.83 -16.12 11.15
CA THR A 122 0.88 -15.06 10.76
C THR A 122 0.37 -15.32 9.36
N MET A 123 -0.71 -14.65 9.03
CA MET A 123 -1.25 -14.60 7.66
C MET A 123 -1.06 -13.17 7.10
N PRO A 124 -1.01 -13.00 5.78
CA PRO A 124 -1.00 -11.65 5.22
C PRO A 124 -2.31 -10.93 5.57
N ASN A 125 -2.22 -9.62 5.81
CA ASN A 125 -3.38 -8.76 6.02
C ASN A 125 -3.75 -7.95 4.77
N TYR A 126 -2.89 -7.99 3.75
CA TYR A 126 -3.08 -7.32 2.47
C TYR A 126 -2.96 -8.31 1.32
N LEU A 127 -3.97 -8.36 0.47
CA LEU A 127 -4.01 -9.20 -0.72
C LEU A 127 -4.06 -8.32 -1.97
N GLN A 128 -3.06 -8.42 -2.84
CA GLN A 128 -3.19 -7.96 -4.21
C GLN A 128 -3.54 -9.16 -5.09
N LEU A 129 -4.67 -9.08 -5.78
CA LEU A 129 -5.20 -10.17 -6.59
C LEU A 129 -5.40 -9.73 -8.02
N GLU A 130 -4.75 -10.40 -8.94
CA GLU A 130 -4.99 -10.19 -10.36
C GLU A 130 -6.32 -10.82 -10.77
N MET A 131 -7.30 -9.96 -11.03
CA MET A 131 -8.65 -10.39 -11.40
C MET A 131 -8.72 -10.93 -12.81
N THR A 132 -7.83 -10.45 -13.67
CA THR A 132 -7.75 -10.83 -15.08
C THR A 132 -6.43 -10.37 -15.67
N SER A 133 -5.89 -11.13 -16.60
CA SER A 133 -4.76 -10.71 -17.42
C SER A 133 -5.22 -10.09 -18.75
N PHE A 134 -6.54 -10.02 -19.05
CA PHE A 134 -7.04 -9.25 -20.18
C PHE A 134 -6.99 -7.75 -19.92
N CYS A 135 -6.49 -6.99 -20.89
CA CYS A 135 -6.57 -5.54 -20.90
C CYS A 135 -6.98 -5.06 -22.29
N ASN A 136 -7.92 -4.12 -22.37
CA ASN A 136 -8.34 -3.48 -23.60
C ASN A 136 -7.46 -2.29 -24.02
N ALA A 137 -6.44 -1.95 -23.21
CA ALA A 137 -5.46 -0.92 -23.50
C ALA A 137 -4.10 -1.51 -23.91
N ARG A 138 -3.30 -0.70 -24.60
CA ARG A 138 -1.90 -0.99 -24.99
C ARG A 138 -1.04 0.23 -24.68
N CYS A 139 -1.00 0.60 -23.39
CA CYS A 139 -0.29 1.80 -22.93
C CYS A 139 1.21 1.70 -23.21
N ILE A 140 1.81 2.76 -23.74
CA ILE A 140 3.22 2.76 -24.21
C ILE A 140 4.25 2.44 -23.12
N MET A 141 3.92 2.65 -21.84
CA MET A 141 4.80 2.38 -20.71
C MET A 141 4.49 1.04 -20.01
N CYS A 142 3.47 0.31 -20.44
CA CYS A 142 3.03 -0.88 -19.74
C CYS A 142 3.77 -2.13 -20.23
N PRO A 143 4.49 -2.86 -19.36
CA PRO A 143 5.22 -4.06 -19.75
C PRO A 143 4.31 -5.21 -20.20
N HIS A 144 3.03 -5.16 -19.88
CA HIS A 144 2.04 -6.16 -20.31
C HIS A 144 1.93 -6.30 -21.86
N ILE A 145 2.26 -5.24 -22.60
CA ILE A 145 2.29 -5.28 -24.09
C ILE A 145 3.21 -6.40 -24.62
N TYR A 146 4.32 -6.64 -23.94
CA TYR A 146 5.33 -7.64 -24.37
C TYR A 146 5.05 -9.04 -23.88
N GLN A 147 4.35 -9.16 -22.74
CA GLN A 147 3.96 -10.49 -22.24
C GLN A 147 2.93 -11.16 -23.15
N GLY A 148 2.20 -10.36 -23.95
CA GLY A 148 1.23 -10.82 -24.93
C GLY A 148 0.04 -11.52 -24.27
N ASN A 149 -1.14 -11.42 -24.88
CA ASN A 149 -2.34 -12.13 -24.41
C ASN A 149 -2.31 -13.64 -24.74
N LYS A 150 -1.14 -14.27 -24.89
CA LYS A 150 -1.05 -15.67 -25.32
C LYS A 150 -1.74 -16.65 -24.37
N HIS A 151 -1.89 -16.26 -23.09
CA HIS A 151 -2.58 -17.02 -22.05
C HIS A 151 -3.45 -16.11 -21.19
N ALA A 152 -4.09 -15.10 -21.83
CA ALA A 152 -4.93 -14.19 -21.08
C ALA A 152 -6.15 -14.92 -20.51
N GLU A 153 -6.35 -14.81 -19.21
CA GLU A 153 -7.40 -15.48 -18.47
C GLU A 153 -8.11 -14.52 -17.52
N HIS A 154 -9.33 -14.85 -17.19
CA HIS A 154 -10.03 -14.28 -16.03
C HIS A 154 -9.83 -15.19 -14.82
N LEU A 155 -9.65 -14.64 -13.64
CA LEU A 155 -9.71 -15.41 -12.42
C LEU A 155 -11.07 -16.11 -12.31
N PRO A 156 -11.12 -17.44 -12.35
CA PRO A 156 -12.40 -18.14 -12.36
C PRO A 156 -12.91 -18.37 -10.94
N MET A 157 -14.22 -18.22 -10.72
CA MET A 157 -14.86 -18.43 -9.41
C MET A 157 -14.56 -19.80 -8.78
N LYS A 158 -14.43 -20.85 -9.61
CA LYS A 158 -14.09 -22.21 -9.12
C LYS A 158 -12.77 -22.28 -8.36
N ASN A 159 -11.79 -21.47 -8.74
CA ASN A 159 -10.46 -21.44 -8.12
C ASN A 159 -10.42 -20.54 -6.87
N PHE A 160 -11.40 -19.65 -6.72
CA PHE A 160 -11.43 -18.71 -5.60
C PHE A 160 -11.61 -19.39 -4.23
N GLY A 161 -12.09 -20.65 -4.22
CA GLY A 161 -12.22 -21.43 -2.99
C GLY A 161 -10.93 -21.53 -2.17
N LYS A 162 -9.78 -21.62 -2.84
CA LYS A 162 -8.47 -21.65 -2.18
C LYS A 162 -8.04 -20.29 -1.62
N ILE A 163 -8.38 -19.22 -2.32
CA ILE A 163 -8.11 -17.85 -1.85
C ILE A 163 -8.95 -17.52 -0.60
N LYS A 164 -10.14 -18.09 -0.47
CA LYS A 164 -11.01 -17.92 0.71
C LYS A 164 -10.35 -18.31 2.03
N GLU A 165 -9.35 -19.20 2.01
CA GLU A 165 -8.64 -19.64 3.23
C GLU A 165 -7.92 -18.48 3.92
N ILE A 166 -7.48 -17.47 3.17
CA ILE A 166 -6.77 -16.32 3.73
C ILE A 166 -7.67 -15.10 3.98
N LEU A 167 -8.88 -15.03 3.38
CA LEU A 167 -9.76 -13.86 3.48
C LEU A 167 -10.11 -13.45 4.91
N PRO A 168 -10.28 -14.35 5.90
CA PRO A 168 -10.51 -13.96 7.29
C PRO A 168 -9.49 -12.97 7.84
N TYR A 169 -8.25 -13.05 7.37
CA TYR A 169 -7.11 -12.27 7.84
C TYR A 169 -6.87 -11.00 7.00
N ILE A 170 -7.47 -10.93 5.80
CA ILE A 170 -7.25 -9.80 4.87
C ILE A 170 -8.07 -8.60 5.31
N GLU A 171 -7.40 -7.48 5.52
CA GLU A 171 -8.01 -6.18 5.77
C GLU A 171 -8.28 -5.44 4.46
N VAL A 172 -7.31 -5.47 3.53
CA VAL A 172 -7.38 -4.77 2.25
C VAL A 172 -7.14 -5.73 1.10
N ALA A 173 -8.06 -5.76 0.15
CA ALA A 173 -7.90 -6.45 -1.13
C ALA A 173 -7.76 -5.45 -2.27
N VAL A 174 -6.65 -5.51 -3.00
CA VAL A 174 -6.39 -4.67 -4.17
C VAL A 174 -6.55 -5.50 -5.43
N LEU A 175 -7.55 -5.11 -6.24
CA LEU A 175 -7.99 -5.88 -7.40
C LEU A 175 -7.31 -5.38 -8.68
N HIS A 176 -6.00 -5.52 -8.78
CA HIS A 176 -5.28 -5.26 -10.02
C HIS A 176 -4.00 -6.10 -10.15
N GLY A 177 -3.61 -6.32 -11.38
CA GLY A 177 -2.38 -6.96 -11.80
C GLY A 177 -2.01 -6.43 -13.19
N ASN A 178 -1.82 -7.32 -14.15
CA ASN A 178 -1.45 -6.96 -15.51
C ASN A 178 -2.65 -6.54 -16.40
N GLY A 179 -3.87 -6.91 -16.05
CA GLY A 179 -5.08 -6.64 -16.83
C GLY A 179 -5.91 -5.45 -16.33
N GLU A 180 -7.07 -5.26 -16.96
CA GLU A 180 -8.09 -4.30 -16.50
C GLU A 180 -9.11 -5.03 -15.60
N PRO A 181 -9.16 -4.77 -14.29
CA PRO A 181 -9.96 -5.56 -13.35
C PRO A 181 -11.45 -5.60 -13.68
N PHE A 182 -12.00 -4.52 -14.22
CA PHE A 182 -13.43 -4.47 -14.59
C PHE A 182 -13.78 -5.25 -15.87
N MET A 183 -12.81 -5.86 -16.55
CA MET A 183 -13.06 -6.84 -17.60
C MET A 183 -13.41 -8.22 -17.06
N ASN A 184 -13.15 -8.51 -15.78
CA ASN A 184 -13.54 -9.80 -15.21
C ASN A 184 -15.08 -9.90 -15.11
N PRO A 185 -15.72 -10.89 -15.75
CA PRO A 185 -17.18 -11.00 -15.77
C PRO A 185 -17.79 -11.34 -14.41
N TYR A 186 -16.97 -11.83 -13.46
CA TYR A 186 -17.40 -12.22 -12.11
C TYR A 186 -17.09 -11.15 -11.05
N ILE A 187 -16.79 -9.92 -11.46
CA ILE A 187 -16.37 -8.86 -10.52
C ILE A 187 -17.38 -8.63 -9.40
N GLU A 188 -18.69 -8.67 -9.73
CA GLU A 188 -19.76 -8.49 -8.75
C GLU A 188 -19.78 -9.60 -7.68
N ASP A 189 -19.55 -10.85 -8.11
CA ASP A 189 -19.51 -12.00 -7.21
C ASP A 189 -18.34 -11.89 -6.23
N TYR A 190 -17.17 -11.47 -6.73
CA TYR A 190 -16.00 -11.21 -5.88
C TYR A 190 -16.26 -10.10 -4.87
N LEU A 191 -16.86 -8.99 -5.28
CA LEU A 191 -17.18 -7.87 -4.39
C LEU A 191 -18.15 -8.30 -3.29
N ASN A 192 -19.16 -9.11 -3.61
CA ASN A 192 -20.08 -9.67 -2.60
C ASN A 192 -19.36 -10.58 -1.60
N ILE A 193 -18.39 -11.36 -2.06
CA ILE A 193 -17.59 -12.21 -1.15
C ILE A 193 -16.75 -11.31 -0.25
N TYR A 194 -15.99 -10.34 -0.77
CA TYR A 194 -15.18 -9.43 0.05
C TYR A 194 -16.03 -8.69 1.09
N LYS A 195 -17.21 -8.22 0.70
CA LYS A 195 -18.18 -7.60 1.64
C LYS A 195 -18.58 -8.54 2.77
N SER A 196 -18.75 -9.86 2.51
CA SER A 196 -19.10 -10.85 3.53
C SER A 196 -18.01 -11.09 4.58
N TYR A 197 -16.77 -10.73 4.25
CA TYR A 197 -15.62 -10.76 5.15
C TYR A 197 -15.25 -9.37 5.68
N ASP A 198 -16.03 -8.32 5.42
CA ASP A 198 -15.72 -6.94 5.81
C ASP A 198 -14.32 -6.49 5.35
N ILE A 199 -13.98 -6.81 4.11
CA ILE A 199 -12.71 -6.46 3.50
C ILE A 199 -12.83 -5.13 2.75
N GLN A 200 -11.90 -4.22 2.97
CA GLN A 200 -11.78 -2.99 2.20
C GLN A 200 -11.24 -3.31 0.80
N VAL A 201 -11.95 -2.86 -0.22
CA VAL A 201 -11.55 -3.11 -1.60
C VAL A 201 -10.97 -1.86 -2.24
N SER A 202 -9.90 -2.04 -2.99
CA SER A 202 -9.28 -1.04 -3.86
C SER A 202 -9.03 -1.63 -5.24
N ALA A 203 -8.98 -0.79 -6.27
CA ALA A 203 -8.53 -1.21 -7.59
C ALA A 203 -7.79 -0.08 -8.31
N CYS A 204 -6.93 -0.48 -9.26
CA CYS A 204 -6.39 0.43 -10.26
C CYS A 204 -7.03 0.07 -11.61
N THR A 205 -7.69 1.03 -12.25
CA THR A 205 -8.46 0.83 -13.48
C THR A 205 -8.16 1.91 -14.50
N ASN A 206 -8.27 1.57 -15.78
CA ASN A 206 -8.26 2.55 -16.86
C ASN A 206 -9.63 3.25 -17.06
N LEU A 207 -10.63 2.84 -16.27
CA LEU A 207 -11.99 3.35 -16.24
C LEU A 207 -12.73 3.28 -17.59
N SER A 208 -12.25 2.51 -18.56
CA SER A 208 -12.92 2.39 -19.88
C SER A 208 -14.23 1.60 -19.82
N ILE A 209 -14.30 0.64 -18.88
CA ILE A 209 -15.48 -0.20 -18.65
C ILE A 209 -16.11 0.26 -17.34
N PHE A 210 -17.07 1.18 -17.44
CA PHE A 210 -17.75 1.73 -16.27
C PHE A 210 -19.17 2.17 -16.65
N ASN A 211 -20.14 1.80 -15.84
CA ASN A 211 -21.55 2.14 -16.01
C ASN A 211 -22.22 2.40 -14.67
N ASP A 212 -23.48 2.84 -14.69
CA ASP A 212 -24.23 3.22 -13.49
C ASP A 212 -24.29 2.05 -12.45
N ARG A 213 -24.51 0.82 -12.93
CA ARG A 213 -24.58 -0.36 -12.04
C ARG A 213 -23.23 -0.63 -11.34
N LEU A 214 -22.16 -0.65 -12.12
CA LEU A 214 -20.81 -0.84 -11.57
C LEU A 214 -20.42 0.31 -10.62
N ALA A 215 -20.83 1.55 -10.94
CA ALA A 215 -20.59 2.70 -10.09
C ALA A 215 -21.27 2.56 -8.71
N CYS A 216 -22.51 2.04 -8.67
CA CYS A 216 -23.20 1.77 -7.40
C CYS A 216 -22.47 0.71 -6.58
N LEU A 217 -22.03 -0.38 -7.19
CA LEU A 217 -21.26 -1.44 -6.53
C LEU A 217 -19.92 -0.91 -6.00
N VAL A 218 -19.21 -0.14 -6.80
CA VAL A 218 -17.96 0.51 -6.40
C VAL A 218 -18.20 1.42 -5.21
N ASN A 219 -19.25 2.24 -5.23
CA ASN A 219 -19.56 3.15 -4.12
C ASN A 219 -19.91 2.43 -2.80
N GLU A 220 -20.38 1.18 -2.86
CA GLU A 220 -20.71 0.38 -1.68
C GLU A 220 -19.53 -0.46 -1.17
N SER A 221 -18.61 -0.85 -2.06
CA SER A 221 -17.62 -1.87 -1.75
C SER A 221 -16.19 -1.35 -1.67
N PHE A 222 -15.90 -0.18 -2.28
CA PHE A 222 -14.53 0.31 -2.38
C PHE A 222 -14.23 1.38 -1.35
N SER A 223 -13.05 1.29 -0.73
CA SER A 223 -12.47 2.37 0.07
C SER A 223 -11.83 3.42 -0.83
N ASP A 224 -11.08 2.97 -1.84
CA ASP A 224 -10.45 3.84 -2.83
C ASP A 224 -10.49 3.25 -4.24
N LEU A 225 -10.53 4.13 -5.25
CA LEU A 225 -10.44 3.77 -6.65
C LEU A 225 -9.37 4.62 -7.32
N ARG A 226 -8.34 3.94 -7.82
CA ARG A 226 -7.25 4.55 -8.56
C ARG A 226 -7.52 4.49 -10.04
N ILE A 227 -7.66 5.66 -10.65
CA ILE A 227 -7.93 5.80 -12.08
C ILE A 227 -6.62 6.16 -12.77
N SER A 228 -6.21 5.30 -13.68
CA SER A 228 -5.02 5.51 -14.49
C SER A 228 -5.28 6.57 -15.57
N CYS A 229 -4.78 7.80 -15.35
CA CYS A 229 -5.02 8.94 -16.23
C CYS A 229 -3.75 9.78 -16.40
N ASP A 230 -3.10 9.68 -17.57
CA ASP A 230 -1.78 10.28 -17.83
C ASP A 230 -1.86 11.57 -18.65
N ALA A 231 -3.05 12.12 -18.87
CA ALA A 231 -3.25 13.40 -19.52
C ALA A 231 -4.66 13.95 -19.31
N CYS A 232 -4.80 15.28 -19.37
CA CYS A 232 -6.08 15.97 -19.35
C CYS A 232 -6.57 16.39 -20.75
N GLU A 233 -5.81 16.06 -21.80
CA GLU A 233 -6.14 16.35 -23.20
C GLU A 233 -6.20 15.08 -24.05
N ARG A 234 -7.11 15.07 -25.02
CA ARG A 234 -7.40 13.91 -25.87
C ARG A 234 -6.17 13.35 -26.55
N GLU A 235 -5.46 14.21 -27.29
CA GLU A 235 -4.35 13.81 -28.14
C GLU A 235 -3.25 13.12 -27.31
N THR A 236 -2.87 13.72 -26.21
CA THR A 236 -1.87 13.17 -25.29
C THR A 236 -2.37 11.90 -24.64
N TYR A 237 -3.63 11.86 -24.15
CA TYR A 237 -4.20 10.69 -23.51
C TYR A 237 -4.20 9.47 -24.45
N GLU A 238 -4.75 9.64 -25.66
CA GLU A 238 -4.90 8.53 -26.62
C GLU A 238 -3.56 8.09 -27.22
N SER A 239 -2.57 8.98 -27.28
CA SER A 239 -1.21 8.63 -27.72
C SER A 239 -0.49 7.74 -26.70
N ILE A 240 -0.73 7.97 -25.40
CA ILE A 240 -0.11 7.22 -24.30
C ILE A 240 -0.90 5.94 -24.02
N ARG A 241 -2.22 6.05 -23.87
CA ARG A 241 -3.10 4.95 -23.51
C ARG A 241 -3.78 4.38 -24.75
N LYS A 242 -2.96 3.86 -25.65
CA LYS A 242 -3.41 3.31 -26.94
C LYS A 242 -4.51 2.28 -26.75
N GLY A 243 -5.55 2.41 -27.59
CA GLY A 243 -6.74 1.55 -27.54
C GLY A 243 -7.86 2.07 -26.64
N LEU A 244 -7.62 3.15 -25.88
CA LEU A 244 -8.65 3.83 -25.09
C LEU A 244 -9.11 5.12 -25.76
N SER A 245 -10.34 5.53 -25.45
CA SER A 245 -10.95 6.78 -25.92
C SER A 245 -11.06 7.79 -24.81
N PHE A 246 -10.61 9.01 -25.04
CA PHE A 246 -10.74 10.12 -24.10
C PHE A 246 -12.21 10.49 -23.85
N ASP A 247 -13.07 10.42 -24.87
CA ASP A 247 -14.52 10.66 -24.71
C ASP A 247 -15.16 9.64 -23.78
N GLN A 248 -14.75 8.38 -23.89
CA GLN A 248 -15.24 7.33 -22.99
C GLN A 248 -14.76 7.57 -21.55
N LEU A 249 -13.51 8.00 -21.36
CA LEU A 249 -13.00 8.41 -20.04
C LEU A 249 -13.86 9.53 -19.45
N ILE A 250 -14.08 10.61 -20.19
CA ILE A 250 -14.90 11.76 -19.76
C ILE A 250 -16.32 11.33 -19.38
N LYS A 251 -16.96 10.48 -20.21
CA LYS A 251 -18.27 9.93 -19.91
C LYS A 251 -18.27 9.16 -18.59
N ASN A 252 -17.29 8.29 -18.39
CA ASN A 252 -17.20 7.43 -17.22
C ASN A 252 -16.80 8.22 -15.95
N LEU A 253 -15.98 9.26 -16.06
CA LEU A 253 -15.69 10.20 -14.96
C LEU A 253 -16.95 10.96 -14.51
N LYS A 254 -17.85 11.31 -15.42
CA LYS A 254 -19.16 11.92 -15.06
C LYS A 254 -20.04 10.93 -14.28
N ILE A 255 -20.07 9.65 -14.67
CA ILE A 255 -20.77 8.59 -13.94
C ILE A 255 -20.14 8.41 -12.55
N LEU A 256 -18.81 8.34 -12.47
CA LEU A 256 -18.07 8.22 -11.22
C LEU A 256 -18.40 9.39 -10.27
N LYS A 257 -18.35 10.63 -10.79
CA LYS A 257 -18.71 11.83 -10.01
C LYS A 257 -20.14 11.79 -9.49
N LYS A 258 -21.07 11.28 -10.30
CA LYS A 258 -22.49 11.22 -9.98
C LYS A 258 -22.81 10.18 -8.89
N TYR A 259 -22.18 9.01 -8.91
CA TYR A 259 -22.59 7.88 -8.07
C TYR A 259 -21.60 7.55 -6.95
N CYS A 260 -20.30 7.81 -7.10
CA CYS A 260 -19.27 7.38 -6.16
C CYS A 260 -18.92 8.51 -5.18
N HIS A 261 -19.76 8.72 -4.14
CA HIS A 261 -19.54 9.75 -3.14
C HIS A 261 -18.76 9.28 -1.92
N LYS A 262 -18.78 7.96 -1.63
CA LYS A 262 -18.11 7.36 -0.46
C LYS A 262 -16.68 6.95 -0.75
N VAL A 263 -16.36 6.76 -2.02
CA VAL A 263 -15.06 6.25 -2.48
C VAL A 263 -14.04 7.38 -2.55
N HIS A 264 -12.85 7.15 -2.00
CA HIS A 264 -11.71 8.02 -2.22
C HIS A 264 -11.19 7.81 -3.65
N LYS A 265 -11.26 8.86 -4.49
CA LYS A 265 -10.92 8.80 -5.92
C LYS A 265 -9.54 9.37 -6.15
N VAL A 266 -8.68 8.61 -6.80
CA VAL A 266 -7.27 8.94 -7.01
C VAL A 266 -6.94 8.85 -8.50
N PHE A 267 -6.38 9.91 -9.08
CA PHE A 267 -5.69 9.76 -10.35
C PHE A 267 -4.28 9.25 -10.13
N THR A 268 -3.87 8.24 -10.87
CA THR A 268 -2.47 7.85 -11.01
C THR A 268 -1.96 8.34 -12.36
N PHE A 269 -0.89 9.13 -12.30
CA PHE A 269 -0.29 9.77 -13.45
C PHE A 269 1.19 9.37 -13.54
N VAL A 270 1.56 8.67 -14.59
CA VAL A 270 2.96 8.32 -14.85
C VAL A 270 3.60 9.43 -15.67
N ILE A 271 4.56 10.13 -15.07
CA ILE A 271 5.26 11.23 -15.74
C ILE A 271 6.19 10.65 -16.81
N MET A 272 6.03 11.15 -18.03
CA MET A 272 6.81 10.81 -19.22
C MET A 272 7.03 12.05 -20.06
N ARG A 273 8.04 12.04 -20.94
CA ARG A 273 8.33 13.15 -21.86
C ARG A 273 7.08 13.71 -22.54
N GLN A 274 6.16 12.82 -22.96
CA GLN A 274 4.97 13.18 -23.75
C GLN A 274 3.92 13.97 -22.96
N ASN A 275 3.93 13.89 -21.62
CA ASN A 275 2.87 14.46 -20.79
C ASN A 275 3.34 15.44 -19.70
N ILE A 276 4.61 15.84 -19.68
CA ILE A 276 5.14 16.78 -18.68
C ILE A 276 4.31 18.07 -18.66
N SER A 277 3.95 18.60 -19.84
CA SER A 277 3.14 19.82 -19.96
C SER A 277 1.71 19.69 -19.40
N GLN A 278 1.24 18.48 -19.15
CA GLN A 278 -0.10 18.20 -18.64
C GLN A 278 -0.14 18.09 -17.08
N ILE A 279 1.02 18.06 -16.42
CA ILE A 279 1.12 17.85 -14.96
C ILE A 279 0.27 18.87 -14.20
N SER A 280 0.45 20.15 -14.46
CA SER A 280 -0.29 21.21 -13.76
C SER A 280 -1.77 21.22 -14.13
N GLY A 281 -2.12 21.01 -15.41
CA GLY A 281 -3.50 20.96 -15.90
C GLY A 281 -4.31 19.81 -15.31
N MET A 282 -3.67 18.71 -14.93
CA MET A 282 -4.34 17.58 -14.27
C MET A 282 -5.02 17.96 -12.96
N VAL A 283 -4.55 18.98 -12.26
CA VAL A 283 -5.13 19.40 -10.97
C VAL A 283 -6.54 19.97 -11.16
N GLU A 284 -6.72 20.87 -12.13
CA GLU A 284 -8.02 21.43 -12.47
C GLU A 284 -8.94 20.33 -13.06
N PHE A 285 -8.37 19.48 -13.91
CA PHE A 285 -9.10 18.33 -14.45
C PHE A 285 -9.61 17.41 -13.35
N ALA A 286 -8.79 17.08 -12.36
CA ALA A 286 -9.18 16.29 -11.20
C ALA A 286 -10.32 16.96 -10.41
N HIS A 287 -10.19 18.26 -10.11
CA HIS A 287 -11.21 19.03 -9.42
C HIS A 287 -12.56 18.99 -10.16
N ASN A 288 -12.56 19.17 -11.48
CA ASN A 288 -13.77 19.21 -12.32
C ASN A 288 -14.54 17.87 -12.26
N PHE A 289 -13.84 16.75 -12.07
CA PHE A 289 -14.45 15.42 -11.95
C PHE A 289 -14.61 14.92 -10.51
N GLY A 290 -14.28 15.74 -9.50
CA GLY A 290 -14.40 15.39 -8.09
C GLY A 290 -13.44 14.29 -7.66
N ILE A 291 -12.23 14.28 -8.23
CA ILE A 291 -11.11 13.45 -7.82
C ILE A 291 -10.45 14.08 -6.59
N ASN A 292 -10.17 13.27 -5.58
CA ASN A 292 -9.67 13.73 -4.29
C ASN A 292 -8.15 13.92 -4.27
N GLU A 293 -7.45 13.10 -5.06
CA GLU A 293 -5.99 13.00 -4.98
C GLU A 293 -5.38 12.68 -6.35
N ILE A 294 -4.16 13.17 -6.61
CA ILE A 294 -3.34 12.77 -7.76
C ILE A 294 -2.01 12.25 -7.24
N ILE A 295 -1.64 11.05 -7.68
CA ILE A 295 -0.32 10.47 -7.43
C ILE A 295 0.47 10.53 -8.73
N TYR A 296 1.45 11.42 -8.79
CA TYR A 296 2.43 11.46 -9.85
C TYR A 296 3.55 10.48 -9.54
N SER A 297 3.93 9.67 -10.51
CA SER A 297 5.02 8.72 -10.40
C SER A 297 5.92 8.79 -11.63
N ASN A 298 7.21 8.50 -11.45
CA ASN A 298 8.12 8.45 -12.57
C ASN A 298 7.88 7.20 -13.40
N MET A 299 7.97 7.34 -14.70
CA MET A 299 8.06 6.18 -15.57
C MET A 299 9.33 5.40 -15.24
N ILE A 300 9.19 4.11 -15.07
CA ILE A 300 10.32 3.17 -14.96
C ILE A 300 10.64 2.69 -16.37
N PRO A 301 11.80 3.06 -16.93
CA PRO A 301 12.19 2.60 -18.25
C PRO A 301 12.30 1.08 -18.31
N SER A 302 11.90 0.51 -19.45
CA SER A 302 12.03 -0.92 -19.71
C SER A 302 12.84 -1.12 -21.00
N ILE A 303 13.89 -1.93 -20.93
CA ILE A 303 14.68 -2.28 -22.11
C ILE A 303 13.81 -2.90 -23.19
N ALA A 304 12.83 -3.71 -22.81
CA ALA A 304 11.88 -4.32 -23.73
C ALA A 304 10.98 -3.30 -24.44
N LEU A 305 10.82 -2.08 -23.89
CA LEU A 305 10.00 -1.02 -24.46
C LEU A 305 10.81 -0.01 -25.25
N GLU A 306 12.15 -0.06 -25.20
CA GLU A 306 13.05 0.90 -25.85
C GLU A 306 12.67 2.37 -25.54
N ASN A 307 12.14 2.61 -24.32
CA ASN A 307 11.54 3.88 -23.93
C ASN A 307 12.38 4.67 -22.91
N GLU A 308 13.66 4.42 -22.84
CA GLU A 308 14.56 5.12 -21.90
C GLU A 308 14.50 6.65 -22.07
N ASN A 309 14.41 7.12 -23.32
CA ASN A 309 14.34 8.55 -23.63
C ASN A 309 13.03 9.23 -23.19
N ASP A 310 12.03 8.46 -22.82
CA ASP A 310 10.76 8.98 -22.31
C ASP A 310 10.77 9.19 -20.80
N SER A 311 11.86 8.80 -20.13
CA SER A 311 12.03 8.97 -18.68
C SER A 311 12.05 10.44 -18.29
N PRO A 312 11.30 10.87 -17.26
CA PRO A 312 11.27 12.25 -16.78
C PRO A 312 12.63 12.71 -16.22
N ILE A 313 13.54 11.81 -15.91
CA ILE A 313 14.88 12.13 -15.40
C ILE A 313 15.69 13.02 -16.37
N TYR A 314 15.43 12.92 -17.66
CA TYR A 314 16.09 13.75 -18.68
C TYR A 314 15.46 15.13 -18.86
N TYR A 315 14.35 15.40 -18.15
CA TYR A 315 13.54 16.61 -18.30
C TYR A 315 13.26 17.28 -16.94
N GLU A 316 14.18 17.14 -15.99
CA GLU A 316 14.01 17.54 -14.60
C GLU A 316 13.50 18.97 -14.41
N GLU A 317 14.08 19.95 -15.10
CA GLU A 317 13.67 21.36 -14.99
C GLU A 317 12.20 21.55 -15.40
N PHE A 318 11.79 20.90 -16.50
CA PHE A 318 10.41 20.98 -16.97
C PHE A 318 9.44 20.32 -15.99
N VAL A 319 9.81 19.16 -15.48
CA VAL A 319 8.98 18.44 -14.50
C VAL A 319 8.82 19.25 -13.23
N ASN A 320 9.92 19.79 -12.68
CA ASN A 320 9.89 20.59 -11.46
C ASN A 320 9.06 21.86 -11.63
N ARG A 321 9.18 22.54 -12.78
CA ARG A 321 8.36 23.72 -13.09
C ARG A 321 6.87 23.39 -13.10
N GLU A 322 6.47 22.32 -13.78
CA GLU A 322 5.07 21.93 -13.86
C GLU A 322 4.53 21.42 -12.50
N LEU A 323 5.36 20.74 -11.70
CA LEU A 323 4.99 20.33 -10.35
C LEU A 323 4.81 21.53 -9.41
N HIS A 324 5.66 22.56 -9.50
CA HIS A 324 5.46 23.79 -8.72
C HIS A 324 4.16 24.51 -9.08
N LYS A 325 3.79 24.55 -10.38
CA LYS A 325 2.48 25.06 -10.79
C LYS A 325 1.34 24.18 -10.21
N ALA A 326 1.52 22.86 -10.26
CA ALA A 326 0.56 21.93 -9.69
C ALA A 326 0.36 22.13 -8.18
N ASP A 327 1.41 22.45 -7.41
CA ASP A 327 1.33 22.77 -5.97
C ASP A 327 0.38 23.96 -5.71
N VAL A 328 0.53 25.02 -6.50
CA VAL A 328 -0.31 26.22 -6.38
C VAL A 328 -1.78 25.88 -6.70
N LEU A 329 -1.99 25.17 -7.81
CA LEU A 329 -3.33 24.77 -8.24
C LEU A 329 -3.98 23.77 -7.26
N ALA A 330 -3.19 22.85 -6.68
CA ALA A 330 -3.65 21.87 -5.71
C ALA A 330 -4.24 22.55 -4.46
N LYS A 331 -3.56 23.55 -3.95
CA LYS A 331 -4.05 24.36 -2.83
C LYS A 331 -5.34 25.08 -3.18
N ARG A 332 -5.39 25.71 -4.38
CA ARG A 332 -6.58 26.44 -4.85
C ARG A 332 -7.81 25.55 -5.01
N TYR A 333 -7.63 24.43 -5.69
CA TYR A 333 -8.75 23.53 -6.04
C TYR A 333 -9.08 22.51 -4.96
N GLY A 334 -8.29 22.44 -3.88
CA GLY A 334 -8.51 21.49 -2.80
C GLY A 334 -8.27 20.04 -3.22
N VAL A 335 -7.35 19.81 -4.13
CA VAL A 335 -6.92 18.48 -4.59
C VAL A 335 -5.60 18.14 -3.92
N LYS A 336 -5.51 16.97 -3.28
CA LYS A 336 -4.24 16.49 -2.73
C LYS A 336 -3.35 16.00 -3.86
N ILE A 337 -2.05 16.36 -3.84
CA ILE A 337 -1.09 15.80 -4.80
C ILE A 337 0.10 15.17 -4.07
N ILE A 338 0.62 14.10 -4.65
CA ILE A 338 1.79 13.35 -4.17
C ILE A 338 2.72 13.16 -5.35
N TYR A 339 3.99 13.51 -5.18
CA TYR A 339 5.00 13.34 -6.22
C TYR A 339 6.41 13.12 -5.65
N PRO A 340 7.36 12.52 -6.41
CA PRO A 340 8.77 12.37 -5.98
C PRO A 340 9.47 13.70 -5.86
N ARG A 341 10.17 13.96 -4.75
CA ARG A 341 10.81 15.26 -4.46
C ARG A 341 11.99 15.60 -5.38
N ASN A 342 12.77 14.61 -5.76
CA ASN A 342 13.99 14.81 -6.56
C ASN A 342 14.14 13.72 -7.62
N TYR A 343 14.33 14.13 -8.86
CA TYR A 343 14.56 13.23 -10.00
C TYR A 343 16.02 12.78 -10.13
N ASN A 344 16.98 13.59 -9.64
CA ASN A 344 18.42 13.38 -9.82
C ASN A 344 19.14 12.69 -8.68
N LYS A 345 18.49 12.47 -7.56
CA LYS A 345 19.12 11.77 -6.43
C LYS A 345 18.22 10.61 -6.06
N ASN A 346 18.83 9.48 -5.72
CA ASN A 346 18.16 8.29 -5.16
C ASN A 346 17.39 8.62 -3.85
N ASN A 347 16.70 9.73 -3.80
CA ASN A 347 15.95 10.20 -2.66
C ASN A 347 14.51 9.71 -2.81
N SER A 348 14.15 8.79 -1.94
CA SER A 348 12.82 8.23 -1.76
C SER A 348 11.80 9.22 -1.17
N ASP A 349 12.18 10.48 -0.99
CA ASP A 349 11.31 11.48 -0.38
C ASP A 349 10.15 11.84 -1.30
N LEU A 350 8.94 11.68 -0.79
CA LEU A 350 7.72 12.14 -1.44
C LEU A 350 7.33 13.53 -0.93
N VAL A 351 6.92 14.39 -1.85
CA VAL A 351 6.24 15.64 -1.51
C VAL A 351 4.75 15.34 -1.45
N ILE A 352 4.13 15.70 -0.33
CA ILE A 352 2.69 15.60 -0.11
C ILE A 352 2.17 17.01 0.06
N VAL A 353 1.37 17.46 -0.91
CA VAL A 353 0.67 18.73 -0.83
C VAL A 353 -0.77 18.46 -0.42
N ASN A 354 -1.08 18.78 0.83
CA ASN A 354 -2.44 18.67 1.32
C ASN A 354 -3.26 19.88 0.86
N PRO A 355 -4.57 19.71 0.60
CA PRO A 355 -5.45 20.80 0.26
C PRO A 355 -5.63 21.71 1.49
N ILE A 356 -4.79 22.72 1.60
CA ILE A 356 -5.05 23.83 2.49
C ILE A 356 -5.95 24.76 1.68
N ARG A 357 -7.17 25.00 2.13
CA ARG A 357 -8.02 26.06 1.57
C ARG A 357 -7.39 27.41 1.89
N GLU A 358 -6.41 27.80 1.10
CA GLU A 358 -6.01 29.20 1.01
C GLU A 358 -7.05 29.90 0.13
N ASP A 359 -7.75 30.89 0.69
CA ASP A 359 -8.63 31.76 -0.09
C ASP A 359 -7.77 32.59 -1.04
N PHE A 360 -7.49 32.05 -2.22
CA PHE A 360 -6.94 32.84 -3.32
C PHE A 360 -8.00 33.83 -3.75
N LYS A 361 -7.84 35.08 -3.35
CA LYS A 361 -8.83 36.15 -3.52
C LYS A 361 -9.08 36.54 -5.00
N SER A 362 -8.22 36.12 -5.95
CA SER A 362 -8.43 36.36 -7.38
C SER A 362 -7.64 35.41 -8.28
N GLN A 363 -8.17 35.19 -9.48
CA GLN A 363 -7.51 34.49 -10.59
C GLN A 363 -6.18 35.14 -10.95
N GLU A 364 -6.12 36.44 -10.86
CA GLU A 364 -4.97 37.29 -11.18
C GLU A 364 -3.75 37.00 -10.27
N MET A 365 -3.97 36.75 -8.98
CA MET A 365 -2.88 36.36 -8.07
C MET A 365 -2.29 34.99 -8.41
N LEU A 366 -3.11 34.06 -8.86
CA LEU A 366 -2.67 32.73 -9.27
C LEU A 366 -1.82 32.82 -10.56
N GLU A 367 -2.28 33.59 -11.55
CA GLU A 367 -1.59 33.80 -12.82
C GLU A 367 -0.24 34.46 -12.59
N GLN A 368 -0.18 35.46 -11.70
CA GLN A 368 1.08 36.12 -11.30
C GLN A 368 2.05 35.15 -10.62
N GLN A 369 1.59 34.25 -9.76
CA GLN A 369 2.46 33.25 -9.13
C GLN A 369 3.00 32.26 -10.17
N ILE A 370 2.15 31.77 -11.08
CA ILE A 370 2.57 30.87 -12.16
C ILE A 370 3.59 31.56 -13.08
N GLN A 371 3.33 32.81 -13.49
CA GLN A 371 4.23 33.60 -14.33
C GLN A 371 5.59 33.82 -13.65
N LYS A 372 5.60 34.11 -12.35
CA LYS A 372 6.83 34.25 -11.57
C LYS A 372 7.68 32.98 -11.53
N ILE A 373 7.03 31.81 -11.45
CA ILE A 373 7.71 30.49 -11.50
C ILE A 373 8.33 30.30 -12.90
N GLU A 374 7.61 30.65 -13.95
CA GLU A 374 8.11 30.54 -15.34
C GLU A 374 9.31 31.45 -15.60
N GLU A 375 9.31 32.69 -15.08
CA GLU A 375 10.43 33.64 -15.18
C GLU A 375 11.69 33.14 -14.47
N ILE A 376 11.54 32.56 -13.25
CA ILE A 376 12.65 31.97 -12.47
C ILE A 376 13.28 30.80 -13.23
N THR A 377 12.45 29.92 -13.79
CA THR A 377 12.93 28.71 -14.48
C THR A 377 13.59 29.00 -15.81
N ASN A 378 13.15 30.05 -16.53
CA ASN A 378 13.76 30.46 -17.80
C ASN A 378 15.14 31.12 -17.64
N ASN A 379 15.45 31.64 -16.44
CA ASN A 379 16.75 32.26 -16.15
C ASN A 379 17.85 31.26 -15.73
N GLU A 380 17.46 30.03 -15.32
CA GLU A 380 18.41 28.98 -14.95
C GLU A 380 18.65 27.99 -16.10
N LYS A 381 19.29 28.47 -17.20
CA LYS A 381 19.80 27.57 -18.25
C LYS A 381 21.07 26.88 -17.80
N THR A 382 20.95 25.81 -17.00
CA THR A 382 22.08 24.94 -16.70
C THR A 382 22.18 23.79 -17.70
N LYS A 383 23.40 23.57 -18.18
CA LYS A 383 23.77 22.53 -19.13
C LYS A 383 23.42 21.16 -18.56
N ILE A 384 22.64 20.38 -19.32
CA ILE A 384 22.40 18.96 -19.03
C ILE A 384 23.71 18.20 -19.27
N GLU A 385 24.41 17.87 -18.21
CA GLU A 385 25.48 16.88 -18.28
C GLU A 385 24.88 15.48 -18.26
N LYS A 386 25.18 14.73 -19.31
CA LYS A 386 24.81 13.32 -19.47
C LYS A 386 25.40 12.49 -18.33
N PHE A 387 24.58 12.16 -17.34
CA PHE A 387 24.99 11.25 -16.28
C PHE A 387 24.74 9.80 -16.72
N VAL A 388 25.77 9.19 -17.29
CA VAL A 388 25.83 7.74 -17.43
C VAL A 388 26.40 7.20 -16.11
N SER A 389 25.54 6.78 -15.18
CA SER A 389 26.01 6.09 -14.00
C SER A 389 26.04 4.57 -14.25
N ASN A 390 27.25 4.06 -14.50
CA ASN A 390 27.54 2.64 -14.33
C ASN A 390 27.39 2.27 -12.84
N TYR A 391 26.22 1.76 -12.44
CA TYR A 391 26.04 1.20 -11.12
C TYR A 391 26.29 -0.32 -11.16
N VAL A 392 27.53 -0.69 -10.93
CA VAL A 392 27.88 -2.02 -10.42
C VAL A 392 28.40 -1.81 -9.00
N GLY A 393 27.58 -2.09 -8.00
CA GLY A 393 28.00 -2.00 -6.59
C GLY A 393 26.89 -2.43 -5.64
N TYR A 394 27.19 -3.42 -4.81
CA TYR A 394 26.36 -3.80 -3.66
C TYR A 394 26.24 -2.60 -2.71
N LYS A 395 25.09 -1.96 -2.63
CA LYS A 395 24.84 -0.94 -1.62
C LYS A 395 24.27 -1.63 -0.38
N LYS A 396 25.07 -1.63 0.70
CA LYS A 396 24.59 -1.84 2.06
C LYS A 396 23.63 -0.67 2.35
N ILE A 397 22.33 -0.92 2.37
CA ILE A 397 21.34 0.10 2.72
C ILE A 397 21.29 0.10 4.24
N LEU A 398 22.01 1.04 4.87
CA LEU A 398 21.98 1.27 6.31
C LEU A 398 20.55 1.65 6.68
N GLY A 399 19.90 0.89 7.56
CA GLY A 399 18.60 1.19 8.13
C GLY A 399 17.39 0.67 7.33
N SER A 400 17.56 -0.20 6.34
CA SER A 400 16.42 -0.84 5.67
C SER A 400 15.77 -1.87 6.61
N GLY A 401 14.53 -1.60 7.02
CA GLY A 401 13.67 -2.63 7.57
C GLY A 401 13.32 -3.67 6.51
N ILE A 402 12.71 -4.78 6.93
CA ILE A 402 12.16 -5.75 5.98
C ILE A 402 11.03 -5.11 5.16
N CYS A 403 10.93 -5.49 3.90
CA CYS A 403 9.83 -5.06 3.04
C CYS A 403 8.50 -5.68 3.52
N ASP A 404 7.43 -4.87 3.62
CA ASP A 404 6.09 -5.33 4.04
C ASP A 404 5.56 -6.48 3.18
N TRP A 405 5.93 -6.56 1.90
CA TRP A 405 5.58 -7.69 1.04
C TRP A 405 6.12 -9.03 1.52
N LEU A 406 7.09 -9.03 2.41
CA LEU A 406 7.67 -10.26 2.96
C LEU A 406 6.99 -10.73 4.25
N ILE A 407 6.21 -9.86 4.92
CA ILE A 407 5.65 -10.14 6.25
C ILE A 407 4.15 -9.95 6.38
N GLU A 408 3.55 -9.07 5.55
CA GLU A 408 2.13 -8.71 5.68
C GLU A 408 1.35 -8.69 4.35
N LYS A 409 2.03 -8.76 3.19
CA LYS A 409 1.39 -8.63 1.87
C LYS A 409 1.66 -9.82 0.98
N ILE A 410 0.71 -10.13 0.11
CA ILE A 410 0.86 -11.17 -0.91
C ILE A 410 0.24 -10.71 -2.24
N TYR A 411 0.90 -11.04 -3.35
CA TYR A 411 0.35 -10.91 -4.69
C TYR A 411 0.05 -12.29 -5.27
N ILE A 412 -1.14 -12.46 -5.82
CA ILE A 412 -1.59 -13.69 -6.48
C ILE A 412 -2.07 -13.33 -7.89
N ASP A 413 -1.50 -13.98 -8.90
CA ASP A 413 -1.92 -13.82 -10.28
C ASP A 413 -3.15 -14.68 -10.64
N VAL A 414 -3.66 -14.53 -11.86
CA VAL A 414 -4.84 -15.29 -12.33
C VAL A 414 -4.64 -16.80 -12.37
N GLU A 415 -3.38 -17.25 -12.55
CA GLU A 415 -3.02 -18.67 -12.60
C GLU A 415 -2.86 -19.27 -11.20
N GLY A 416 -2.96 -18.43 -10.15
CA GLY A 416 -2.80 -18.83 -8.75
C GLY A 416 -1.37 -18.83 -8.25
N ASN A 417 -0.43 -18.29 -9.02
CA ASN A 417 0.94 -18.15 -8.57
C ASN A 417 1.02 -17.05 -7.51
N ALA A 418 1.47 -17.40 -6.33
CA ALA A 418 1.80 -16.46 -5.28
C ALA A 418 3.18 -15.90 -5.52
N CYS A 419 3.31 -14.60 -5.60
CA CYS A 419 4.56 -13.89 -5.85
C CYS A 419 4.88 -12.94 -4.70
N ILE A 420 6.15 -12.58 -4.56
CA ILE A 420 6.61 -11.66 -3.52
C ILE A 420 5.88 -10.32 -3.62
N CYS A 421 5.81 -9.75 -4.84
CA CYS A 421 5.10 -8.49 -5.10
C CYS A 421 4.74 -8.38 -6.60
N CYS A 422 3.90 -7.42 -6.93
CA CYS A 422 3.46 -7.19 -8.31
C CYS A 422 4.57 -6.67 -9.25
N ILE A 423 5.63 -6.05 -8.71
CA ILE A 423 6.76 -5.56 -9.50
C ILE A 423 7.65 -6.73 -9.94
N ASN A 424 7.75 -7.75 -9.10
CA ASN A 424 8.56 -8.94 -9.37
C ASN A 424 7.70 -10.21 -9.40
N SER A 425 6.70 -10.19 -10.24
CA SER A 425 5.78 -11.31 -10.46
C SER A 425 6.44 -12.51 -11.18
N THR A 426 7.68 -12.37 -11.66
CA THR A 426 8.38 -13.45 -12.34
C THR A 426 8.88 -14.55 -11.40
N LYS A 427 8.96 -14.26 -10.09
CA LYS A 427 9.43 -15.23 -9.09
C LYS A 427 8.24 -15.72 -8.24
N SER A 428 7.70 -16.88 -8.66
CA SER A 428 6.65 -17.55 -7.90
C SER A 428 7.22 -18.17 -6.62
N LEU A 429 6.48 -18.01 -5.51
CA LEU A 429 6.72 -18.64 -4.22
C LEU A 429 6.09 -20.04 -4.16
N GLY A 430 5.13 -20.31 -5.03
CA GLY A 430 4.31 -21.51 -5.12
C GLY A 430 2.95 -21.18 -5.76
N ASN A 431 2.09 -22.18 -5.90
CA ASN A 431 0.76 -22.00 -6.51
C ASN A 431 -0.35 -22.35 -5.54
N ILE A 432 -1.21 -21.37 -5.21
CA ILE A 432 -2.27 -21.52 -4.20
C ILE A 432 -3.34 -22.56 -4.61
N TYR A 433 -3.48 -22.88 -5.90
CA TYR A 433 -4.41 -23.89 -6.37
C TYR A 433 -3.87 -25.32 -6.17
N GLN A 434 -2.57 -25.48 -5.97
CA GLN A 434 -1.88 -26.76 -5.85
C GLN A 434 -1.41 -27.06 -4.43
N GLU A 435 -1.14 -26.03 -3.62
CA GLU A 435 -0.52 -26.13 -2.32
C GLU A 435 -1.36 -25.45 -1.23
N GLN A 436 -1.13 -25.81 0.03
CA GLN A 436 -1.68 -25.08 1.16
C GLN A 436 -0.95 -23.73 1.29
N PHE A 437 -1.69 -22.66 1.57
CA PHE A 437 -1.14 -21.32 1.63
C PHE A 437 0.04 -21.22 2.62
N GLN A 438 -0.04 -21.87 3.79
CA GLN A 438 1.05 -21.84 4.77
C GLN A 438 2.37 -22.41 4.24
N ASN A 439 2.34 -23.39 3.34
CA ASN A 439 3.55 -23.94 2.72
C ASN A 439 4.20 -22.93 1.76
N ILE A 440 3.38 -22.15 1.09
CA ILE A 440 3.84 -21.05 0.22
C ILE A 440 4.38 -19.91 1.07
N TRP A 441 3.62 -19.49 2.10
CA TRP A 441 3.95 -18.35 2.96
C TRP A 441 5.20 -18.56 3.82
N ASN A 442 5.54 -19.82 4.09
CA ASN A 442 6.74 -20.25 4.80
C ASN A 442 7.65 -21.18 3.97
N GLY A 443 7.54 -21.13 2.64
CA GLY A 443 8.41 -21.90 1.75
C GLY A 443 9.87 -21.44 1.83
N SER A 444 10.79 -22.30 1.42
CA SER A 444 12.23 -22.03 1.52
C SER A 444 12.69 -20.76 0.81
N VAL A 445 12.06 -20.44 -0.33
CA VAL A 445 12.39 -19.24 -1.12
C VAL A 445 12.12 -17.96 -0.34
N ILE A 446 10.93 -17.82 0.25
CA ILE A 446 10.58 -16.60 0.99
C ILE A 446 11.31 -16.51 2.33
N GLN A 447 11.60 -17.65 2.97
CA GLN A 447 12.44 -17.72 4.17
C GLN A 447 13.85 -17.21 3.90
N ASP A 448 14.46 -17.65 2.80
CA ASP A 448 15.78 -17.18 2.38
C ASP A 448 15.81 -15.68 2.13
N ILE A 449 14.78 -15.14 1.46
CA ILE A 449 14.67 -13.71 1.21
C ILE A 449 14.46 -12.91 2.50
N ARG A 450 13.60 -13.38 3.44
CA ARG A 450 13.41 -12.75 4.75
C ARG A 450 14.72 -12.68 5.52
N LYS A 451 15.47 -13.78 5.57
CA LYS A 451 16.76 -13.86 6.24
C LYS A 451 17.74 -12.82 5.69
N HIS A 452 17.92 -12.79 4.39
CA HIS A 452 18.82 -11.82 3.75
C HIS A 452 18.38 -10.37 3.99
N CYS A 453 17.08 -10.08 3.92
CA CYS A 453 16.57 -8.74 4.20
C CYS A 453 16.84 -8.30 5.64
N TYR A 454 16.71 -9.19 6.62
CA TYR A 454 17.04 -8.87 8.01
C TYR A 454 18.54 -8.66 8.24
N GLU A 455 19.38 -9.24 7.40
CA GLU A 455 20.84 -9.04 7.38
C GLU A 455 21.26 -7.81 6.53
N ASN A 456 20.29 -7.01 6.05
CA ASN A 456 20.47 -5.87 5.15
C ASN A 456 21.02 -6.24 3.74
N TYR A 457 20.81 -7.48 3.30
CA TYR A 457 21.07 -7.90 1.93
C TYR A 457 19.76 -7.95 1.15
N LEU A 458 19.60 -7.05 0.20
CA LEU A 458 18.44 -7.07 -0.69
C LEU A 458 18.72 -7.94 -1.91
N PRO A 459 17.75 -8.78 -2.32
CA PRO A 459 17.81 -9.44 -3.62
C PRO A 459 18.06 -8.43 -4.74
N THR A 460 18.80 -8.81 -5.78
CA THR A 460 19.14 -7.93 -6.91
C THR A 460 17.93 -7.23 -7.52
N PHE A 461 16.79 -7.92 -7.57
CA PHE A 461 15.54 -7.36 -8.07
C PHE A 461 14.86 -6.34 -7.13
N CYS A 462 15.28 -6.27 -5.87
CA CYS A 462 14.77 -5.29 -4.89
C CYS A 462 15.70 -4.09 -4.72
N GLN A 463 16.92 -4.11 -5.23
CA GLN A 463 17.93 -3.08 -4.96
C GLN A 463 17.53 -1.67 -5.46
N ASN A 464 16.77 -1.61 -6.54
CA ASN A 464 16.27 -0.34 -7.10
C ASN A 464 14.78 -0.10 -6.84
N CYS A 465 14.19 -0.88 -5.94
CA CYS A 465 12.77 -0.79 -5.66
C CYS A 465 12.45 0.42 -4.78
N GLN A 466 11.66 1.36 -5.28
CA GLN A 466 11.21 2.53 -4.53
C GLN A 466 10.41 2.16 -3.27
N PHE A 467 9.69 1.02 -3.28
CA PHE A 467 8.96 0.55 -2.10
C PHE A 467 9.89 0.13 -0.96
N VAL A 468 11.01 -0.50 -1.25
CA VAL A 468 12.01 -0.84 -0.23
C VAL A 468 12.60 0.43 0.38
N LEU A 469 12.87 1.43 -0.43
CA LEU A 469 13.39 2.72 0.03
C LEU A 469 12.36 3.49 0.87
N ASN A 470 11.08 3.43 0.51
CA ASN A 470 9.99 4.12 1.23
C ASN A 470 9.59 3.39 2.52
N ASN A 471 9.62 2.06 2.54
CA ASN A 471 9.26 1.28 3.72
C ASN A 471 10.33 1.33 4.80
N SER A 472 11.60 1.52 4.43
CA SER A 472 12.63 1.82 5.42
C SER A 472 12.30 3.04 6.28
N LEU A 473 11.61 4.04 5.72
CA LEU A 473 11.16 5.23 6.43
C LEU A 473 10.00 4.96 7.42
N LYS A 474 9.06 4.06 7.07
CA LYS A 474 7.96 3.68 7.99
C LYS A 474 8.52 3.04 9.27
N TYR A 475 9.49 2.15 9.13
CA TYR A 475 10.09 1.44 10.26
C TYR A 475 11.22 2.23 10.95
N LEU A 476 11.88 3.16 10.26
CA LEU A 476 12.84 4.10 10.89
C LEU A 476 12.13 5.10 11.81
N LYS A 477 10.95 5.58 11.41
CA LYS A 477 10.11 6.42 12.30
C LYS A 477 9.65 5.67 13.56
N LEU A 478 9.45 4.36 13.47
CA LEU A 478 9.15 3.50 14.64
C LEU A 478 10.34 3.33 15.56
N LYS A 479 11.59 3.51 15.06
CA LYS A 479 12.82 3.43 15.86
C LYS A 479 13.26 4.77 16.45
N GLY A 480 12.53 5.86 16.23
CA GLY A 480 12.90 7.19 16.75
C GLY A 480 14.15 7.79 16.10
N GLU A 481 14.62 7.22 14.99
CA GLU A 481 15.70 7.78 14.19
C GLU A 481 15.10 8.75 13.18
N SER A 482 15.22 10.07 13.48
CA SER A 482 14.78 11.19 12.62
C SER A 482 15.73 11.44 11.45
#